data_6d3a5e545def176ba42c3c8b85cfafe7
#
_entry.id   6d3a5e545def176ba42c3c8b85cfafe7
#
_cell.length_a   1.000
_cell.length_b   1.000
_cell.length_c   1.000
_cell.angle_alpha   90.00
_cell.angle_beta   90.00
_cell.angle_gamma   90.00
#
_symmetry.space_group_name_H-M   'P 1'
#
loop_
_entity.id
_entity.type
_entity.pdbx_description
1 polymer ?
#
loop_
_entity_poly.entity_id
_entity_poly.type
_entity_poly.pdbx_seq_one_letter_code
_entity_poly.pdbx_strand_id
1 'polypeptide(L)' 'MPEDPQHPRYPDILVQLTGEDGNAFAILGRTAGALRAAGLPQEEIDDYFAEATGGDYDHLLQTTMRWVDWE' A
#
# COMPACT_ATOMS: atom_id res chain seq x y z
N MET A 1 9.10 -9.55 -16.43
CA MET A 1 8.27 -10.55 -15.81
C MET A 1 6.94 -9.96 -15.37
N PRO A 2 5.82 -10.57 -15.72
CA PRO A 2 4.55 -10.01 -15.28
C PRO A 2 4.46 -10.06 -13.77
N GLU A 3 3.91 -9.02 -13.18
CA GLU A 3 3.69 -8.96 -11.76
C GLU A 3 2.62 -9.98 -11.38
N ASP A 4 2.95 -10.85 -10.43
CA ASP A 4 1.98 -11.76 -9.86
C ASP A 4 1.14 -10.95 -8.86
N PRO A 5 -0.18 -10.86 -9.03
CA PRO A 5 -1.01 -10.09 -8.11
C PRO A 5 -1.01 -10.63 -6.69
N GLN A 6 -0.50 -11.85 -6.49
CA GLN A 6 -0.38 -12.43 -5.15
C GLN A 6 0.97 -12.16 -4.52
N HIS A 7 1.90 -11.55 -5.26
CA HIS A 7 3.21 -11.19 -4.75
C HIS A 7 3.30 -9.67 -4.72
N PRO A 8 3.31 -9.05 -3.54
CA PRO A 8 3.44 -7.60 -3.46
C PRO A 8 4.80 -7.13 -3.96
N ARG A 9 4.86 -5.89 -4.42
CA ARG A 9 6.09 -5.27 -4.88
C ARG A 9 7.15 -5.24 -3.78
N TYR A 10 6.71 -5.03 -2.54
CA TYR A 10 7.58 -4.97 -1.36
C TYR A 10 7.10 -5.97 -0.31
N PRO A 11 7.38 -7.27 -0.50
CA PRO A 11 6.85 -8.30 0.40
C PRO A 11 7.43 -8.25 1.82
N ASP A 12 8.54 -7.54 2.00
CA ASP A 12 9.14 -7.39 3.32
C ASP A 12 8.52 -6.26 4.14
N ILE A 13 7.65 -5.47 3.53
CA ILE A 13 6.97 -4.38 4.22
C ILE A 13 5.59 -4.88 4.61
N LEU A 14 5.34 -4.98 5.92
CA LEU A 14 4.07 -5.45 6.45
C LEU A 14 3.25 -4.28 6.95
N VAL A 15 2.00 -4.20 6.49
CA VAL A 15 1.07 -3.15 6.91
C VAL A 15 -0.17 -3.80 7.50
N GLN A 16 -0.59 -3.33 8.66
CA GLN A 16 -1.79 -3.84 9.30
C GLN A 16 -3.02 -3.17 8.70
N LEU A 17 -3.87 -3.96 8.05
CA LEU A 17 -5.10 -3.49 7.42
C LEU A 17 -6.34 -3.93 8.16
N THR A 18 -6.22 -4.88 9.09
CA THR A 18 -7.35 -5.41 9.84
C THR A 18 -7.29 -4.98 11.29
N GLY A 19 -8.44 -4.95 11.93
CA GLY A 19 -8.54 -4.65 13.35
C GLY A 19 -8.51 -3.17 13.70
N GLU A 20 -8.52 -2.30 12.69
CA GLU A 20 -8.47 -0.86 12.87
C GLU A 20 -9.54 -0.19 12.03
N ASP A 21 -9.58 1.14 12.06
CA ASP A 21 -10.49 1.90 11.22
C ASP A 21 -10.32 1.53 9.76
N GLY A 22 -11.39 1.14 9.10
CA GLY A 22 -11.39 0.88 7.67
C GLY A 22 -11.38 2.15 6.83
N ASN A 23 -10.84 3.20 7.35
CA ASN A 23 -10.81 4.53 6.75
C ASN A 23 -9.70 4.60 5.72
N ALA A 24 -10.03 5.09 4.53
CA ALA A 24 -9.07 5.18 3.42
C ALA A 24 -7.83 5.99 3.81
N PHE A 25 -8.02 7.10 4.52
CA PHE A 25 -6.89 7.92 4.92
C PHE A 25 -5.98 7.20 5.90
N ALA A 26 -6.54 6.39 6.79
CA ALA A 26 -5.73 5.61 7.73
C ALA A 26 -4.89 4.57 7.00
N ILE A 27 -5.46 3.91 6.01
CA ILE A 27 -4.75 2.92 5.20
C ILE A 27 -3.63 3.57 4.41
N LEU A 28 -3.94 4.69 3.75
CA LEU A 28 -2.93 5.44 3.00
C LEU A 28 -1.80 5.90 3.89
N GLY A 29 -2.13 6.46 5.05
CA GLY A 29 -1.14 6.95 5.99
C GLY A 29 -0.23 5.86 6.54
N ARG A 30 -0.81 4.72 6.91
CA ARG A 30 -0.04 3.58 7.41
C ARG A 30 0.89 3.04 6.35
N THR A 31 0.38 2.87 5.14
CA THR A 31 1.19 2.33 4.06
C THR A 31 2.30 3.29 3.68
N ALA A 32 1.99 4.56 3.52
CA ALA A 32 3.01 5.56 3.21
C ALA A 32 4.08 5.63 4.30
N GLY A 33 3.65 5.56 5.57
CA GLY A 33 4.58 5.54 6.70
C GLY A 33 5.49 4.32 6.67
N ALA A 34 4.94 3.15 6.34
CA ALA A 34 5.72 1.92 6.23
C ALA A 34 6.72 1.99 5.08
N LEU A 35 6.31 2.54 3.94
CA LEU A 35 7.20 2.72 2.80
C LEU A 35 8.35 3.66 3.14
N ARG A 36 8.04 4.75 3.85
CA ARG A 36 9.05 5.71 4.27
C ARG A 36 10.02 5.09 5.28
N ALA A 37 9.50 4.33 6.23
CA ALA A 37 10.31 3.67 7.23
C ALA A 37 11.24 2.63 6.61
N ALA A 38 10.84 2.04 5.49
CA ALA A 38 11.66 1.08 4.76
C ALA A 38 12.74 1.77 3.91
N GLY A 39 12.76 3.10 3.87
CA GLY A 39 13.79 3.85 3.16
C GLY A 39 13.51 4.10 1.70
N LEU A 40 12.26 3.94 1.26
CA LEU A 40 11.92 4.19 -0.13
C LEU A 40 11.91 5.68 -0.43
N PRO A 41 12.29 6.08 -1.65
CA PRO A 41 12.29 7.49 -2.01
C PRO A 41 10.87 8.03 -2.10
N GLN A 42 10.75 9.35 -1.94
CA GLN A 42 9.45 10.02 -1.98
C GLN A 42 8.71 9.77 -3.30
N GLU A 43 9.44 9.67 -4.40
CA GLU A 43 8.85 9.36 -5.71
C GLU A 43 8.04 8.07 -5.68
N GLU A 44 8.57 7.05 -5.03
CA GLU A 44 7.92 5.75 -4.94
C GLU A 44 6.66 5.86 -4.08
N ILE A 45 6.74 6.61 -2.99
CA ILE A 45 5.60 6.85 -2.12
C ILE A 45 4.51 7.62 -2.86
N ASP A 46 4.90 8.62 -3.64
CA ASP A 46 3.96 9.40 -4.45
C ASP A 46 3.27 8.52 -5.50
N ASP A 47 4.01 7.60 -6.09
CA ASP A 47 3.45 6.65 -7.07
C ASP A 47 2.40 5.76 -6.42
N TYR A 48 2.67 5.29 -5.20
CA TYR A 48 1.68 4.52 -4.45
C TYR A 48 0.41 5.34 -4.21
N PHE A 49 0.57 6.57 -3.74
CA PHE A 49 -0.56 7.45 -3.49
C PHE A 49 -1.39 7.70 -4.74
N ALA A 50 -0.73 8.00 -5.85
CA ALA A 50 -1.42 8.27 -7.11
C ALA A 50 -2.20 7.04 -7.58
N GLU A 51 -1.61 5.86 -7.47
CA GLU A 51 -2.26 4.63 -7.89
C GLU A 51 -3.42 4.28 -6.95
N ALA A 52 -3.20 4.35 -5.65
CA ALA A 52 -4.19 3.95 -4.65
C ALA A 52 -5.40 4.87 -4.65
N THR A 53 -5.23 6.14 -4.97
CA THR A 53 -6.32 7.11 -4.98
C THR A 53 -6.98 7.26 -6.36
N GLY A 54 -6.58 6.43 -7.31
CA GLY A 54 -7.12 6.49 -8.67
C GLY A 54 -8.47 5.82 -8.87
N GLY A 55 -9.09 5.32 -7.80
CA GLY A 55 -10.36 4.63 -7.89
C GLY A 55 -11.12 4.71 -6.57
N ASP A 56 -11.99 3.73 -6.32
CA ASP A 56 -12.79 3.68 -5.10
C ASP A 56 -12.02 3.01 -3.95
N TYR A 57 -12.72 2.76 -2.85
CA TYR A 57 -12.13 2.16 -1.66
C TYR A 57 -11.59 0.75 -1.94
N ASP A 58 -12.34 -0.03 -2.69
CA ASP A 58 -11.92 -1.38 -3.05
C ASP A 58 -10.63 -1.35 -3.88
N HIS A 59 -10.55 -0.41 -4.82
CA HIS A 59 -9.34 -0.19 -5.61
C HIS A 59 -8.15 0.16 -4.72
N LEU A 60 -8.39 1.00 -3.72
CA LEU A 60 -7.34 1.38 -2.77
C LEU A 60 -6.81 0.17 -1.99
N LEU A 61 -7.71 -0.69 -1.52
CA LEU A 61 -7.31 -1.90 -0.80
C LEU A 61 -6.52 -2.84 -1.70
N GLN A 62 -6.98 -3.06 -2.92
CA GLN A 62 -6.29 -3.94 -3.85
C GLN A 62 -4.93 -3.40 -4.24
N THR A 63 -4.83 -2.09 -4.44
CA THR A 63 -3.56 -1.45 -4.74
C THR A 63 -2.58 -1.65 -3.59
N THR A 64 -3.03 -1.42 -2.36
CA THR A 64 -2.18 -1.59 -1.18
C THR A 64 -1.67 -3.02 -1.08
N MET A 65 -2.54 -4.00 -1.33
CA MET A 65 -2.16 -5.41 -1.29
C MET A 65 -1.15 -5.79 -2.36
N ARG A 66 -1.12 -5.06 -3.47
CA ARG A 66 -0.13 -5.29 -4.52
C ARG A 66 1.20 -4.62 -4.23
N TRP A 67 1.21 -3.65 -3.35
CA TRP A 67 2.42 -2.92 -3.02
C TRP A 67 3.16 -3.52 -1.83
N VAL A 68 2.43 -3.94 -0.80
CA VAL A 68 3.01 -4.40 0.45
C VAL A 68 2.31 -5.67 0.92
N ASP A 69 2.99 -6.38 1.84
CA ASP A 69 2.35 -7.46 2.55
C ASP A 69 1.42 -6.86 3.60
N TRP A 70 0.42 -7.60 4.02
CA TRP A 70 -0.61 -7.05 4.89
C TRP A 70 -1.16 -8.13 5.83
N GLU A 71 -1.76 -7.66 6.92
CA GLU A 71 -2.47 -8.53 7.84
C GLU A 71 -3.66 -7.85 8.52
#